data_d001e2de0fa7b172be16f27c254323b0
#
_entry.id   d001e2de0fa7b172be16f27c254323b0
#
_cell.length_a   1.000
_cell.length_b   1.000
_cell.length_c   1.000
_cell.angle_alpha   90.00
_cell.angle_beta   90.00
_cell.angle_gamma   90.00
#
_symmetry.space_group_name_H-M   'P 1'
#
loop_
_entity.id
_entity.type
_entity.pdbx_description
1 polymer ?
#
loop_
_entity_poly.entity_id
_entity_poly.type
_entity_poly.pdbx_seq_one_letter_code
_entity_poly.pdbx_strand_id
1 'polypeptide(L)'
;MRIPLIVAVLLSLFTTHHTFAGAADHRLDIYWVDVEGGGATLIVTPQGESVLIDAGNPGKRDPQRIFDVASKIAGLTQIDHMVTTHYHIDHFGGAAELSAMIPIRNVYNNGAFASGREKPSPEYLAFKTEKRIVLNPGDEIPLQATGANGTPPLHLRCLAARQQMIEPPAGATPNPLCVEPRHKTKDLSDNANSIVQVLSFGDFRFFDGGDLTWNVELKLVCPVNLVGPVDVYQSNHHGLDQSNHPLLIASLAPTVAVINNGPKKGCEPQMFAALKSTASIQAIYQLHRNLRPDGDVANVSSPQYIANEDEQCAGNYIKLSVDPPAKTYTVTVPSTKHEKTYNVRALQPAP
;
A
#
# COMPACT_ATOMS: atom_id res chain seq x y z
N MET A 1 47.26 26.43 -51.20
CA MET A 1 46.56 26.95 -49.97
C MET A 1 45.53 25.92 -49.55
N ARG A 2 45.82 25.12 -48.54
CA ARG A 2 44.90 24.04 -48.06
C ARG A 2 44.22 24.56 -46.80
N ILE A 3 42.88 24.67 -46.83
CA ILE A 3 42.05 25.09 -45.71
C ILE A 3 41.75 23.84 -44.83
N PRO A 4 42.03 23.81 -43.56
CA PRO A 4 41.63 22.68 -42.72
C PRO A 4 40.14 22.74 -42.36
N LEU A 5 39.46 21.62 -42.59
CA LEU A 5 38.06 21.42 -42.23
C LEU A 5 38.02 21.13 -40.72
N ILE A 6 37.50 22.04 -39.92
CA ILE A 6 37.24 21.82 -38.48
C ILE A 6 35.88 21.12 -38.34
N VAL A 7 35.90 19.85 -37.97
CA VAL A 7 34.69 19.08 -37.62
C VAL A 7 34.40 19.38 -36.13
N ALA A 8 33.38 20.18 -35.89
CA ALA A 8 32.84 20.39 -34.54
C ALA A 8 31.98 19.17 -34.13
N VAL A 9 32.45 18.35 -33.20
CA VAL A 9 31.66 17.28 -32.59
C VAL A 9 30.79 17.91 -31.50
N LEU A 10 29.50 18.03 -31.79
CA LEU A 10 28.50 18.39 -30.79
C LEU A 10 28.29 17.18 -29.83
N LEU A 11 28.88 17.26 -28.64
CA LEU A 11 28.57 16.33 -27.54
C LEU A 11 27.19 16.72 -26.98
N SER A 12 26.17 15.97 -27.37
CA SER A 12 24.85 16.08 -26.72
C SER A 12 24.93 15.50 -25.31
N LEU A 13 25.04 16.36 -24.32
CA LEU A 13 24.85 15.99 -22.91
C LEU A 13 23.38 15.63 -22.71
N PHE A 14 23.07 14.33 -22.73
CA PHE A 14 21.81 13.84 -22.21
C PHE A 14 21.83 14.03 -20.68
N THR A 15 21.32 15.14 -20.20
CA THR A 15 20.97 15.29 -18.79
C THR A 15 19.77 14.39 -18.52
N THR A 16 19.99 13.26 -17.85
CA THR A 16 18.91 12.48 -17.27
C THR A 16 18.30 13.36 -16.16
N HIS A 17 17.20 14.02 -16.47
CA HIS A 17 16.38 14.65 -15.46
C HIS A 17 15.77 13.54 -14.61
N HIS A 18 16.36 13.29 -13.45
CA HIS A 18 15.66 12.57 -12.38
C HIS A 18 14.52 13.48 -11.92
N THR A 19 13.33 13.28 -12.45
CA THR A 19 12.13 13.91 -11.93
C THR A 19 11.81 13.22 -10.61
N PHE A 20 11.97 13.94 -9.51
CA PHE A 20 11.52 13.46 -8.20
C PHE A 20 10.00 13.28 -8.23
N ALA A 21 9.52 12.29 -7.45
CA ALA A 21 8.10 11.97 -7.35
C ALA A 21 7.26 13.15 -6.82
N GLY A 22 5.99 13.18 -7.17
CA GLY A 22 5.02 14.11 -6.59
C GLY A 22 5.08 15.52 -7.16
N ALA A 23 5.60 16.50 -6.44
CA ALA A 23 5.53 17.92 -6.80
C ALA A 23 6.12 18.28 -8.18
N ALA A 24 7.04 17.46 -8.70
CA ALA A 24 7.69 17.73 -9.99
C ALA A 24 6.84 17.32 -11.19
N ASP A 25 6.05 16.25 -11.07
CA ASP A 25 5.22 15.69 -12.15
C ASP A 25 3.72 15.66 -11.83
N HIS A 26 3.35 16.08 -10.62
CA HIS A 26 1.98 16.12 -10.08
C HIS A 26 1.27 14.75 -10.08
N ARG A 27 2.01 13.66 -10.05
CA ARG A 27 1.50 12.30 -9.96
C ARG A 27 1.26 11.90 -8.51
N LEU A 28 0.31 11.01 -8.31
CA LEU A 28 0.20 10.25 -7.07
C LEU A 28 1.01 8.97 -7.26
N ASP A 29 2.05 8.80 -6.46
CA ASP A 29 2.90 7.60 -6.48
C ASP A 29 2.69 6.73 -5.24
N ILE A 30 2.62 5.42 -5.42
CA ILE A 30 2.56 4.43 -4.35
C ILE A 30 3.70 3.44 -4.54
N TYR A 31 4.49 3.20 -3.49
CA TYR A 31 5.61 2.27 -3.50
C TYR A 31 5.38 1.18 -2.46
N TRP A 32 5.35 -0.07 -2.86
CA TRP A 32 5.43 -1.22 -1.97
C TRP A 32 6.89 -1.56 -1.77
N VAL A 33 7.40 -1.25 -0.58
CA VAL A 33 8.81 -1.48 -0.23
C VAL A 33 8.97 -2.90 0.26
N ASP A 34 10.00 -3.60 -0.21
CA ASP A 34 10.27 -4.95 0.25
C ASP A 34 10.84 -4.97 1.67
N VAL A 35 10.05 -5.47 2.60
CA VAL A 35 10.42 -5.75 4.00
C VAL A 35 10.21 -7.22 4.35
N GLU A 36 10.28 -8.10 3.33
CA GLU A 36 10.24 -9.57 3.42
C GLU A 36 9.07 -10.13 4.23
N GLY A 37 7.87 -9.62 3.97
CA GLY A 37 6.64 -10.06 4.61
C GLY A 37 6.30 -9.31 5.90
N GLY A 38 6.69 -8.05 5.96
CA GLY A 38 6.12 -7.02 6.83
C GLY A 38 5.35 -5.98 6.04
N GLY A 39 4.89 -4.92 6.70
CA GLY A 39 4.19 -3.79 6.08
C GLY A 39 5.14 -2.61 5.81
N ALA A 40 5.18 -2.10 4.58
CA ALA A 40 5.80 -0.81 4.24
C ALA A 40 5.29 -0.30 2.90
N THR A 41 4.30 0.58 2.94
CA THR A 41 3.71 1.21 1.75
C THR A 41 3.93 2.72 1.82
N LEU A 42 4.74 3.25 0.90
CA LEU A 42 5.02 4.69 0.83
C LEU A 42 4.15 5.33 -0.26
N ILE A 43 3.42 6.36 0.10
CA ILE A 43 2.60 7.17 -0.79
C ILE A 43 3.24 8.55 -0.90
N VAL A 44 3.40 9.07 -2.12
CA VAL A 44 3.83 10.43 -2.40
C VAL A 44 2.72 11.14 -3.16
N THR A 45 2.21 12.22 -2.57
CA THR A 45 1.08 12.98 -3.14
C THR A 45 1.52 13.86 -4.31
N PRO A 46 0.59 14.34 -5.13
CA PRO A 46 0.89 15.31 -6.19
C PRO A 46 1.52 16.63 -5.72
N GLN A 47 1.46 16.94 -4.41
CA GLN A 47 2.09 18.10 -3.79
C GLN A 47 3.47 17.78 -3.21
N GLY A 48 3.92 16.51 -3.29
CA GLY A 48 5.19 16.04 -2.73
C GLY A 48 5.12 15.72 -1.24
N GLU A 49 3.93 15.72 -0.63
CA GLU A 49 3.73 15.27 0.75
C GLU A 49 3.74 13.74 0.82
N SER A 50 4.21 13.18 1.91
CA SER A 50 4.44 11.75 2.04
C SER A 50 3.62 11.10 3.14
N VAL A 51 3.10 9.89 2.86
CA VAL A 51 2.50 8.99 3.86
C VAL A 51 3.20 7.64 3.80
N LEU A 52 3.73 7.19 4.92
CA LEU A 52 4.26 5.84 5.09
C LEU A 52 3.28 5.02 5.91
N ILE A 53 2.71 3.96 5.33
CA ILE A 53 1.88 2.97 6.05
C ILE A 53 2.77 1.81 6.45
N ASP A 54 3.01 1.67 7.76
CA ASP A 54 3.91 0.73 8.41
C ASP A 54 5.40 0.90 8.05
N ALA A 55 6.29 0.29 8.83
CA ALA A 55 7.75 0.49 8.75
C ALA A 55 8.58 -0.79 8.88
N GLY A 56 7.99 -1.96 8.62
CA GLY A 56 8.70 -3.23 8.63
C GLY A 56 9.23 -3.65 10.01
N ASN A 57 10.15 -4.61 9.98
CA ASN A 57 10.80 -5.16 11.17
C ASN A 57 11.91 -4.22 11.69
N PRO A 58 12.27 -4.32 13.00
CA PRO A 58 13.40 -3.60 13.55
C PRO A 58 14.74 -4.13 12.98
N GLY A 59 15.78 -3.34 13.14
CA GLY A 59 17.13 -3.63 12.69
C GLY A 59 17.52 -2.81 11.45
N LYS A 60 18.56 -3.23 10.75
CA LYS A 60 19.13 -2.41 9.68
C LYS A 60 18.45 -2.57 8.32
N ARG A 61 17.88 -3.76 8.03
CA ARG A 61 17.41 -4.12 6.70
C ARG A 61 16.22 -3.29 6.25
N ASP A 62 15.12 -3.37 6.98
CA ASP A 62 13.84 -2.78 6.56
C ASP A 62 13.88 -1.24 6.63
N PRO A 63 14.38 -0.61 7.73
CA PRO A 63 14.56 0.84 7.74
C PRO A 63 15.45 1.37 6.62
N GLN A 64 16.53 0.65 6.28
CA GLN A 64 17.42 1.05 5.18
C GLN A 64 16.71 0.98 3.82
N ARG A 65 15.96 -0.10 3.55
CA ARG A 65 15.20 -0.25 2.31
C ARG A 65 14.13 0.82 2.16
N ILE A 66 13.40 1.12 3.25
CA ILE A 66 12.39 2.19 3.27
C ILE A 66 13.07 3.55 3.05
N PHE A 67 14.17 3.83 3.75
CA PHE A 67 14.94 5.06 3.57
C PHE A 67 15.43 5.20 2.12
N ASP A 68 15.95 4.14 1.52
CA ASP A 68 16.46 4.17 0.15
C ASP A 68 15.35 4.49 -0.86
N VAL A 69 14.17 3.90 -0.71
CA VAL A 69 13.02 4.23 -1.55
C VAL A 69 12.54 5.66 -1.29
N ALA A 70 12.38 6.07 -0.05
CA ALA A 70 11.90 7.40 0.30
C ALA A 70 12.88 8.49 -0.17
N SER A 71 14.17 8.36 0.17
CA SER A 71 15.16 9.40 -0.06
C SER A 71 15.75 9.35 -1.48
N LYS A 72 16.17 8.16 -1.96
CA LYS A 72 16.94 8.05 -3.21
C LYS A 72 16.03 7.89 -4.44
N ILE A 73 14.85 7.27 -4.28
CA ILE A 73 13.92 7.02 -5.40
C ILE A 73 12.86 8.11 -5.45
N ALA A 74 12.16 8.35 -4.33
CA ALA A 74 11.10 9.35 -4.25
C ALA A 74 11.61 10.79 -3.99
N GLY A 75 12.88 10.96 -3.58
CA GLY A 75 13.51 12.28 -3.36
C GLY A 75 13.04 13.00 -2.10
N LEU A 76 12.48 12.25 -1.14
CA LEU A 76 11.96 12.82 0.10
C LEU A 76 13.09 13.14 1.08
N THR A 77 12.91 14.22 1.85
CA THR A 77 13.78 14.62 2.95
C THR A 77 13.15 14.41 4.32
N GLN A 78 11.88 14.06 4.36
CA GLN A 78 11.09 13.72 5.55
C GLN A 78 9.91 12.81 5.19
N ILE A 79 9.34 12.16 6.20
CA ILE A 79 8.04 11.50 6.14
C ILE A 79 7.05 12.41 6.87
N ASP A 80 6.06 12.96 6.16
CA ASP A 80 5.09 13.90 6.74
C ASP A 80 4.10 13.19 7.65
N HIS A 81 3.64 12.02 7.23
CA HIS A 81 2.68 11.20 7.94
C HIS A 81 3.13 9.75 7.96
N MET A 82 3.17 9.12 9.12
CA MET A 82 3.34 7.69 9.27
C MET A 82 2.10 7.10 9.90
N VAL A 83 1.55 6.06 9.32
CA VAL A 83 0.44 5.29 9.88
C VAL A 83 0.97 3.94 10.34
N THR A 84 0.80 3.62 11.61
CA THR A 84 1.01 2.26 12.16
C THR A 84 -0.34 1.59 12.22
N THR A 85 -0.54 0.57 11.37
CA THR A 85 -1.84 -0.10 11.25
C THR A 85 -2.20 -0.87 12.51
N HIS A 86 -1.23 -1.56 13.10
CA HIS A 86 -1.35 -2.33 14.34
C HIS A 86 0.04 -2.62 14.95
N TYR A 87 0.09 -3.23 16.13
CA TYR A 87 1.34 -3.37 16.90
C TYR A 87 1.98 -4.76 16.78
N HIS A 88 2.03 -5.34 15.57
CA HIS A 88 2.98 -6.41 15.29
C HIS A 88 4.32 -5.85 14.86
N ILE A 89 5.38 -6.57 15.25
CA ILE A 89 6.75 -6.09 15.13
C ILE A 89 7.18 -5.82 13.68
N ASP A 90 6.64 -6.55 12.73
CA ASP A 90 6.88 -6.42 11.30
C ASP A 90 6.08 -5.28 10.63
N HIS A 91 5.36 -4.47 11.42
CA HIS A 91 4.64 -3.27 10.99
C HIS A 91 5.21 -1.99 11.59
N PHE A 92 5.52 -1.99 12.89
CA PHE A 92 6.03 -0.80 13.55
C PHE A 92 7.52 -0.88 13.92
N GLY A 93 8.10 -2.07 13.85
CA GLY A 93 9.40 -2.37 14.46
C GLY A 93 10.54 -1.52 13.94
N GLY A 94 10.56 -1.20 12.64
CA GLY A 94 11.60 -0.38 12.01
C GLY A 94 11.43 1.13 12.17
N ALA A 95 10.35 1.61 12.78
CA ALA A 95 10.01 3.04 12.80
C ALA A 95 11.04 3.89 13.56
N ALA A 96 11.56 3.38 14.67
CA ALA A 96 12.54 4.10 15.49
C ALA A 96 13.87 4.28 14.75
N GLU A 97 14.39 3.22 14.13
CA GLU A 97 15.61 3.25 13.33
C GLU A 97 15.43 4.12 12.07
N LEU A 98 14.27 4.01 11.40
CA LEU A 98 13.95 4.85 10.26
C LEU A 98 13.91 6.33 10.63
N SER A 99 13.34 6.68 11.80
CA SER A 99 13.26 8.07 12.27
C SER A 99 14.63 8.70 12.56
N ALA A 100 15.64 7.87 12.81
CA ALA A 100 17.03 8.32 12.95
C ALA A 100 17.70 8.62 11.60
N MET A 101 17.16 8.10 10.48
CA MET A 101 17.69 8.27 9.12
C MET A 101 16.95 9.38 8.36
N ILE A 102 15.64 9.49 8.56
CA ILE A 102 14.77 10.50 7.93
C ILE A 102 13.71 10.95 8.94
N PRO A 103 13.49 12.27 9.14
CA PRO A 103 12.49 12.77 10.09
C PRO A 103 11.09 12.25 9.78
N ILE A 104 10.35 11.82 10.82
CA ILE A 104 8.93 11.45 10.75
C ILE A 104 8.14 12.49 11.55
N ARG A 105 7.29 13.29 10.87
CA ARG A 105 6.62 14.43 11.51
C ARG A 105 5.42 14.03 12.34
N ASN A 106 4.46 13.33 11.75
CA ASN A 106 3.23 12.93 12.41
C ASN A 106 3.08 11.42 12.40
N VAL A 107 2.67 10.83 13.52
CA VAL A 107 2.41 9.39 13.64
C VAL A 107 0.95 9.17 13.99
N TYR A 108 0.28 8.35 13.19
CA TYR A 108 -1.08 7.90 13.39
C TYR A 108 -1.04 6.41 13.76
N ASN A 109 -1.90 5.98 14.67
CA ASN A 109 -1.91 4.60 15.14
C ASN A 109 -3.31 4.17 15.59
N ASN A 110 -3.48 2.89 15.86
CA ASN A 110 -4.77 2.33 16.28
C ASN A 110 -5.04 2.45 17.81
N GLY A 111 -4.18 3.15 18.57
CA GLY A 111 -4.34 3.38 20.00
C GLY A 111 -3.77 2.25 20.86
N ALA A 112 -3.70 2.48 22.17
CA ALA A 112 -3.26 1.49 23.15
C ALA A 112 -4.45 0.66 23.64
N PHE A 113 -4.24 -0.65 23.90
CA PHE A 113 -5.24 -1.57 24.41
C PHE A 113 -4.88 -1.99 25.83
N ALA A 114 -5.82 -1.82 26.76
CA ALA A 114 -5.63 -2.22 28.17
C ALA A 114 -5.39 -3.72 28.35
N SER A 115 -5.94 -4.55 27.45
CA SER A 115 -5.84 -6.00 27.44
C SER A 115 -4.94 -6.56 26.34
N GLY A 116 -4.26 -5.70 25.55
CA GLY A 116 -3.46 -6.10 24.40
C GLY A 116 -2.24 -6.94 24.81
N ARG A 117 -2.03 -8.04 24.12
CA ARG A 117 -0.79 -8.83 24.21
C ARG A 117 0.32 -8.12 23.47
N GLU A 118 0.00 -7.51 22.35
CA GLU A 118 0.86 -6.73 21.50
C GLU A 118 0.82 -5.26 21.95
N LYS A 119 2.01 -4.68 22.10
CA LYS A 119 2.19 -3.28 22.55
C LYS A 119 3.29 -2.62 21.75
N PRO A 120 3.20 -1.30 21.55
CA PRO A 120 4.30 -0.55 20.97
C PRO A 120 5.55 -0.68 21.86
N SER A 121 6.72 -0.81 21.24
CA SER A 121 7.99 -0.86 21.96
C SER A 121 8.34 0.50 22.58
N PRO A 122 9.18 0.53 23.64
CA PRO A 122 9.69 1.78 24.19
C PRO A 122 10.37 2.67 23.15
N GLU A 123 11.12 2.08 22.23
CA GLU A 123 11.83 2.78 21.15
C GLU A 123 10.85 3.44 20.19
N TYR A 124 9.77 2.74 19.81
CA TYR A 124 8.69 3.30 18.99
C TYR A 124 8.00 4.47 19.69
N LEU A 125 7.75 4.37 20.98
CA LEU A 125 7.12 5.46 21.75
C LEU A 125 8.04 6.66 21.95
N ALA A 126 9.37 6.43 22.00
CA ALA A 126 10.37 7.44 22.33
C ALA A 126 10.93 8.21 21.13
N PHE A 127 10.81 7.71 19.89
CA PHE A 127 11.39 8.44 18.75
C PHE A 127 10.68 9.79 18.56
N LYS A 128 11.46 10.80 18.15
CA LYS A 128 11.00 12.17 18.04
C LYS A 128 10.01 12.34 16.88
N THR A 129 8.86 12.94 17.17
CA THR A 129 7.82 13.28 16.21
C THR A 129 7.07 14.54 16.68
N GLU A 130 6.38 15.24 15.79
CA GLU A 130 5.60 16.43 16.18
C GLU A 130 4.30 16.02 16.88
N LYS A 131 3.60 15.01 16.37
CA LYS A 131 2.32 14.55 16.89
C LYS A 131 2.17 13.04 16.84
N ARG A 132 1.45 12.49 17.85
CA ARG A 132 0.95 11.11 17.86
C ARG A 132 -0.57 11.16 18.01
N ILE A 133 -1.27 10.56 17.06
CA ILE A 133 -2.72 10.69 16.90
C ILE A 133 -3.31 9.28 16.80
N VAL A 134 -4.37 9.02 17.55
CA VAL A 134 -5.16 7.80 17.41
C VAL A 134 -6.20 8.02 16.33
N LEU A 135 -6.17 7.21 15.28
CA LEU A 135 -7.18 7.24 14.21
C LEU A 135 -8.45 6.50 14.66
N ASN A 136 -9.58 7.11 14.32
CA ASN A 136 -10.90 6.52 14.49
C ASN A 136 -11.55 6.29 13.13
N PRO A 137 -12.51 5.37 13.03
CA PRO A 137 -13.31 5.24 11.82
C PRO A 137 -13.98 6.57 11.46
N GLY A 138 -13.80 6.99 10.21
CA GLY A 138 -14.26 8.27 9.68
C GLY A 138 -13.22 9.38 9.64
N ASP A 139 -12.13 9.28 10.41
CA ASP A 139 -11.04 10.26 10.37
C ASP A 139 -10.33 10.23 9.00
N GLU A 140 -9.80 11.38 8.60
CA GLU A 140 -8.94 11.53 7.43
C GLU A 140 -7.54 12.01 7.83
N ILE A 141 -6.51 11.53 7.16
CA ILE A 141 -5.17 12.12 7.25
C ILE A 141 -5.24 13.49 6.57
N PRO A 142 -4.84 14.58 7.26
CA PRO A 142 -4.95 15.93 6.71
C PRO A 142 -3.85 16.19 5.68
N LEU A 143 -4.07 15.71 4.46
CA LEU A 143 -3.19 15.94 3.32
C LEU A 143 -3.39 17.34 2.75
N GLN A 144 -2.32 17.87 2.11
CA GLN A 144 -2.41 19.16 1.43
C GLN A 144 -3.47 19.09 0.33
N ALA A 145 -4.30 20.13 0.29
CA ALA A 145 -5.38 20.20 -0.68
C ALA A 145 -4.86 20.11 -2.12
N THR A 146 -5.40 19.17 -2.86
CA THR A 146 -5.33 19.12 -4.31
C THR A 146 -6.51 19.91 -4.89
N GLY A 147 -6.66 20.02 -6.17
CA GLY A 147 -7.82 20.70 -6.78
C GLY A 147 -7.51 22.09 -7.33
N ALA A 148 -6.34 22.66 -7.04
CA ALA A 148 -5.81 23.78 -7.81
C ALA A 148 -5.40 23.27 -9.21
N ASN A 149 -5.66 24.06 -10.25
CA ASN A 149 -5.24 23.76 -11.63
C ASN A 149 -5.80 22.44 -12.23
N GLY A 150 -6.98 21.99 -11.79
CA GLY A 150 -7.63 20.79 -12.34
C GLY A 150 -7.11 19.46 -11.79
N THR A 151 -6.22 19.46 -10.81
CA THR A 151 -5.83 18.25 -10.09
C THR A 151 -6.99 17.72 -9.26
N PRO A 152 -7.38 16.44 -9.36
CA PRO A 152 -8.48 15.88 -8.58
C PRO A 152 -8.26 15.96 -7.07
N PRO A 153 -9.34 15.94 -6.25
CA PRO A 153 -9.21 15.88 -4.80
C PRO A 153 -8.54 14.57 -4.37
N LEU A 154 -7.71 14.66 -3.33
CA LEU A 154 -7.00 13.53 -2.71
C LEU A 154 -7.46 13.39 -1.27
N HIS A 155 -7.88 12.18 -0.88
CA HIS A 155 -8.29 11.84 0.48
C HIS A 155 -7.67 10.51 0.91
N LEU A 156 -7.22 10.41 2.14
CA LEU A 156 -6.84 9.16 2.79
C LEU A 156 -7.69 8.99 4.04
N ARG A 157 -8.70 8.14 3.94
CA ARG A 157 -9.74 7.98 4.95
C ARG A 157 -9.61 6.67 5.69
N CYS A 158 -9.72 6.72 7.02
CA CYS A 158 -9.84 5.55 7.89
C CYS A 158 -11.28 5.01 7.83
N LEU A 159 -11.45 3.77 7.39
CA LEU A 159 -12.76 3.10 7.35
C LEU A 159 -13.02 2.23 8.57
N ALA A 160 -11.96 1.69 9.17
CA ALA A 160 -12.04 0.85 10.35
C ALA A 160 -10.77 0.96 11.20
N ALA A 161 -10.93 0.80 12.49
CA ALA A 161 -9.87 0.65 13.47
C ALA A 161 -10.43 -0.06 14.71
N ARG A 162 -9.63 -0.92 15.38
CA ARG A 162 -10.05 -1.59 16.62
C ARG A 162 -11.38 -2.36 16.48
N GLN A 163 -11.57 -3.03 15.32
CA GLN A 163 -12.78 -3.80 14.96
C GLN A 163 -14.07 -2.95 14.88
N GLN A 164 -13.97 -1.62 14.97
CA GLN A 164 -15.05 -0.66 14.72
C GLN A 164 -14.97 -0.18 13.28
N MET A 165 -16.13 0.00 12.65
CA MET A 165 -16.28 0.45 11.27
C MET A 165 -16.92 1.83 11.24
N ILE A 166 -16.79 2.52 10.11
CA ILE A 166 -17.66 3.68 9.84
C ILE A 166 -19.12 3.24 9.78
N GLU A 167 -20.01 4.18 10.08
CA GLU A 167 -21.44 3.95 9.88
C GLU A 167 -21.79 3.88 8.38
N PRO A 168 -22.71 2.97 8.00
CA PRO A 168 -23.19 2.94 6.62
C PRO A 168 -23.82 4.29 6.23
N PRO A 169 -23.64 4.75 4.97
CA PRO A 169 -24.34 5.92 4.48
C PRO A 169 -25.87 5.77 4.61
N ALA A 170 -26.58 6.86 4.86
CA ALA A 170 -28.04 6.85 4.89
C ALA A 170 -28.60 6.33 3.55
N GLY A 171 -29.52 5.38 3.61
CA GLY A 171 -30.09 4.74 2.42
C GLY A 171 -29.20 3.69 1.73
N ALA A 172 -28.09 3.30 2.36
CA ALA A 172 -27.21 2.28 1.80
C ALA A 172 -27.95 0.95 1.56
N THR A 173 -27.75 0.38 0.39
CA THR A 173 -28.36 -0.91 0.02
C THR A 173 -27.52 -2.09 0.54
N PRO A 174 -28.15 -3.21 0.92
CA PRO A 174 -27.42 -4.41 1.28
C PRO A 174 -26.53 -4.88 0.14
N ASN A 175 -25.35 -5.38 0.49
CA ASN A 175 -24.43 -6.00 -0.47
C ASN A 175 -25.03 -7.34 -0.92
N PRO A 176 -25.37 -7.53 -2.22
CA PRO A 176 -25.99 -8.76 -2.70
C PRO A 176 -25.09 -9.99 -2.61
N LEU A 177 -23.78 -9.80 -2.41
CA LEU A 177 -22.82 -10.88 -2.23
C LEU A 177 -22.81 -11.46 -0.81
N CYS A 178 -23.48 -10.82 0.16
CA CYS A 178 -23.54 -11.27 1.56
C CYS A 178 -24.52 -12.42 1.78
N VAL A 179 -24.29 -13.54 1.12
CA VAL A 179 -25.09 -14.76 1.28
C VAL A 179 -24.27 -15.77 2.06
N GLU A 180 -24.69 -16.09 3.28
CA GLU A 180 -24.10 -17.10 4.17
C GLU A 180 -22.55 -17.03 4.20
N PRO A 181 -21.96 -15.91 4.65
CA PRO A 181 -20.51 -15.74 4.63
C PRO A 181 -19.84 -16.78 5.54
N ARG A 182 -18.76 -17.38 5.07
CA ARG A 182 -17.98 -18.34 5.86
C ARG A 182 -17.17 -17.61 6.93
N HIS A 183 -17.20 -18.12 8.15
CA HIS A 183 -16.39 -17.63 9.26
C HIS A 183 -15.23 -18.56 9.54
N LYS A 184 -14.13 -18.03 10.04
CA LYS A 184 -12.99 -18.75 10.63
C LYS A 184 -12.98 -18.56 12.14
N THR A 185 -12.06 -19.23 12.83
CA THR A 185 -11.80 -18.98 14.25
C THR A 185 -11.51 -17.50 14.46
N LYS A 186 -12.10 -16.93 15.52
CA LYS A 186 -11.90 -15.51 15.85
C LYS A 186 -10.43 -15.26 16.17
N ASP A 187 -9.84 -14.30 15.48
CA ASP A 187 -8.52 -13.79 15.80
C ASP A 187 -8.58 -12.89 17.05
N LEU A 188 -7.66 -13.12 17.98
CA LEU A 188 -7.53 -12.35 19.22
C LEU A 188 -6.25 -11.53 19.26
N SER A 189 -5.44 -11.54 18.20
CA SER A 189 -4.25 -10.72 18.04
C SER A 189 -4.60 -9.29 17.62
N ASP A 190 -3.61 -8.42 17.59
CA ASP A 190 -3.78 -7.03 17.15
C ASP A 190 -4.05 -6.89 15.64
N ASN A 191 -3.84 -7.94 14.83
CA ASN A 191 -4.26 -7.98 13.43
C ASN A 191 -5.73 -7.61 13.26
N ALA A 192 -6.61 -8.16 14.12
CA ALA A 192 -8.04 -7.86 14.09
C ALA A 192 -8.36 -6.38 14.36
N ASN A 193 -7.44 -5.63 14.92
CA ASN A 193 -7.57 -4.21 15.27
C ASN A 193 -6.93 -3.27 14.23
N SER A 194 -6.39 -3.81 13.12
CA SER A 194 -5.73 -3.03 12.07
C SER A 194 -6.56 -1.83 11.62
N ILE A 195 -5.88 -0.72 11.36
CA ILE A 195 -6.45 0.42 10.67
C ILE A 195 -6.66 0.03 9.21
N VAL A 196 -7.86 0.26 8.71
CA VAL A 196 -8.24 0.08 7.32
C VAL A 196 -8.37 1.43 6.66
N GLN A 197 -7.70 1.62 5.53
CA GLN A 197 -7.67 2.89 4.83
C GLN A 197 -8.08 2.74 3.35
N VAL A 198 -8.71 3.78 2.83
CA VAL A 198 -8.89 3.97 1.39
C VAL A 198 -8.31 5.31 1.01
N LEU A 199 -7.35 5.27 0.09
CA LEU A 199 -6.88 6.44 -0.63
C LEU A 199 -7.75 6.64 -1.85
N SER A 200 -8.24 7.87 -2.06
CA SER A 200 -8.93 8.26 -3.30
C SER A 200 -8.26 9.48 -3.91
N PHE A 201 -8.04 9.44 -5.23
CA PHE A 201 -7.54 10.55 -6.03
C PHE A 201 -8.43 10.70 -7.26
N GLY A 202 -9.37 11.63 -7.20
CA GLY A 202 -10.49 11.64 -8.13
C GLY A 202 -11.28 10.32 -8.08
N ASP A 203 -11.41 9.64 -9.22
CA ASP A 203 -12.06 8.33 -9.30
C ASP A 203 -11.14 7.16 -8.88
N PHE A 204 -9.81 7.34 -8.91
CA PHE A 204 -8.85 6.30 -8.50
C PHE A 204 -8.99 5.96 -7.03
N ARG A 205 -8.98 4.66 -6.71
CA ARG A 205 -9.10 4.15 -5.33
C ARG A 205 -8.12 3.03 -5.05
N PHE A 206 -7.39 3.17 -3.94
CA PHE A 206 -6.48 2.16 -3.40
C PHE A 206 -6.92 1.76 -1.99
N PHE A 207 -6.99 0.45 -1.73
CA PHE A 207 -7.35 -0.13 -0.44
C PHE A 207 -6.12 -0.73 0.25
N ASP A 208 -5.94 -0.36 1.52
CA ASP A 208 -4.97 -0.94 2.45
C ASP A 208 -5.69 -1.28 3.76
N GLY A 209 -5.71 -2.55 4.12
CA GLY A 209 -6.35 -3.03 5.34
C GLY A 209 -5.35 -3.52 6.41
N GLY A 210 -4.05 -3.26 6.24
CA GLY A 210 -3.02 -3.81 7.13
C GLY A 210 -3.12 -5.34 7.19
N ASP A 211 -3.14 -5.87 8.40
CA ASP A 211 -3.27 -7.31 8.63
C ASP A 211 -4.70 -7.72 9.07
N LEU A 212 -5.71 -6.93 8.67
CA LEU A 212 -7.10 -7.21 9.03
C LEU A 212 -7.48 -8.66 8.75
N THR A 213 -8.17 -9.30 9.69
CA THR A 213 -8.42 -10.73 9.63
C THR A 213 -9.83 -11.08 9.13
N TRP A 214 -9.99 -12.28 8.62
CA TRP A 214 -11.11 -12.86 7.91
C TRP A 214 -12.51 -12.43 8.41
N ASN A 215 -12.77 -12.60 9.72
CA ASN A 215 -14.08 -12.29 10.29
C ASN A 215 -14.34 -10.77 10.42
N VAL A 216 -13.27 -9.99 10.54
CA VAL A 216 -13.38 -8.53 10.63
C VAL A 216 -13.50 -7.92 9.24
N GLU A 217 -12.85 -8.49 8.23
CA GLU A 217 -13.01 -8.14 6.82
C GLU A 217 -14.48 -8.23 6.36
N LEU A 218 -15.22 -9.22 6.86
CA LEU A 218 -16.66 -9.34 6.56
C LEU A 218 -17.47 -8.13 7.01
N LYS A 219 -17.10 -7.50 8.13
CA LYS A 219 -17.81 -6.31 8.62
C LYS A 219 -17.65 -5.10 7.71
N LEU A 220 -16.60 -5.06 6.88
CA LEU A 220 -16.39 -3.99 5.90
C LEU A 220 -17.35 -4.08 4.70
N VAL A 221 -17.88 -5.27 4.44
CA VAL A 221 -18.66 -5.51 3.22
C VAL A 221 -20.02 -6.16 3.48
N CYS A 222 -20.32 -6.55 4.71
CA CYS A 222 -21.59 -7.14 5.11
C CYS A 222 -22.16 -6.48 6.37
N PRO A 223 -23.46 -6.19 6.43
CA PRO A 223 -24.47 -6.37 5.36
C PRO A 223 -24.37 -5.35 4.22
N VAL A 224 -23.61 -4.27 4.40
CA VAL A 224 -23.41 -3.18 3.45
C VAL A 224 -21.93 -3.13 3.06
N ASN A 225 -21.64 -2.87 1.79
CA ASN A 225 -20.27 -2.63 1.36
C ASN A 225 -19.86 -1.18 1.71
N LEU A 226 -19.11 -1.01 2.82
CA LEU A 226 -18.64 0.27 3.32
C LEU A 226 -17.43 0.80 2.52
N VAL A 227 -16.75 -0.08 1.78
CA VAL A 227 -15.56 0.26 1.00
C VAL A 227 -15.94 0.71 -0.40
N GLY A 228 -16.80 -0.04 -1.07
CA GLY A 228 -17.10 0.13 -2.50
C GLY A 228 -15.98 -0.42 -3.41
N PRO A 229 -16.15 -0.34 -4.74
CA PRO A 229 -15.15 -0.79 -5.69
C PRO A 229 -13.85 -0.02 -5.57
N VAL A 230 -12.71 -0.69 -5.84
CA VAL A 230 -11.38 -0.08 -5.84
C VAL A 230 -10.62 -0.45 -7.12
N ASP A 231 -9.64 0.34 -7.52
CA ASP A 231 -8.75 0.02 -8.63
C ASP A 231 -7.64 -0.93 -8.18
N VAL A 232 -7.11 -0.70 -6.97
CA VAL A 232 -5.98 -1.47 -6.45
C VAL A 232 -6.29 -1.97 -5.04
N TYR A 233 -6.05 -3.25 -4.85
CA TYR A 233 -6.16 -3.97 -3.59
C TYR A 233 -4.77 -4.42 -3.13
N GLN A 234 -4.28 -3.92 -1.99
CA GLN A 234 -3.17 -4.53 -1.29
C GLN A 234 -3.71 -5.72 -0.50
N SER A 235 -3.09 -6.90 -0.65
CA SER A 235 -3.52 -8.07 0.10
C SER A 235 -3.33 -7.83 1.60
N ASN A 236 -4.37 -8.10 2.38
CA ASN A 236 -4.28 -8.04 3.83
C ASN A 236 -3.32 -9.12 4.34
N HIS A 237 -2.60 -8.81 5.43
CA HIS A 237 -1.80 -9.78 6.17
C HIS A 237 -0.81 -10.52 5.25
N HIS A 238 -0.14 -9.77 4.37
CA HIS A 238 0.86 -10.26 3.41
C HIS A 238 0.36 -11.37 2.49
N GLY A 239 -0.96 -11.58 2.42
CA GLY A 239 -1.58 -12.66 1.68
C GLY A 239 -1.64 -13.99 2.44
N LEU A 240 -1.73 -13.97 3.76
CA LEU A 240 -2.03 -15.17 4.56
C LEU A 240 -3.51 -15.56 4.42
N ASP A 241 -3.77 -16.86 4.50
CA ASP A 241 -5.14 -17.42 4.43
C ASP A 241 -6.03 -17.06 5.63
N GLN A 242 -5.44 -16.54 6.72
CA GLN A 242 -6.19 -16.00 7.86
C GLN A 242 -6.92 -14.69 7.54
N SER A 243 -6.64 -14.11 6.40
CA SER A 243 -7.21 -12.87 5.86
C SER A 243 -7.65 -13.09 4.41
N ASN A 244 -7.99 -12.00 3.72
CA ASN A 244 -8.32 -12.04 2.29
C ASN A 244 -9.59 -12.85 1.98
N HIS A 245 -10.67 -12.55 2.71
CA HIS A 245 -11.95 -13.22 2.51
C HIS A 245 -12.41 -13.05 1.04
N PRO A 246 -12.78 -14.13 0.32
CA PRO A 246 -13.21 -14.05 -1.08
C PRO A 246 -14.35 -13.06 -1.31
N LEU A 247 -15.25 -12.92 -0.33
CA LEU A 247 -16.36 -11.97 -0.38
C LEU A 247 -15.87 -10.51 -0.27
N LEU A 248 -14.83 -10.23 0.54
CA LEU A 248 -14.20 -8.91 0.55
C LEU A 248 -13.64 -8.60 -0.84
N ILE A 249 -12.79 -9.47 -1.38
CA ILE A 249 -12.16 -9.28 -2.68
C ILE A 249 -13.20 -9.07 -3.78
N ALA A 250 -14.24 -9.91 -3.82
CA ALA A 250 -15.32 -9.80 -4.78
C ALA A 250 -16.13 -8.49 -4.63
N SER A 251 -16.36 -8.02 -3.39
CA SER A 251 -17.09 -6.79 -3.11
C SER A 251 -16.30 -5.52 -3.47
N LEU A 252 -14.97 -5.57 -3.32
CA LEU A 252 -14.06 -4.51 -3.75
C LEU A 252 -13.81 -4.55 -5.27
N ALA A 253 -13.93 -5.71 -5.86
CA ALA A 253 -13.78 -5.97 -7.30
C ALA A 253 -12.55 -5.24 -7.92
N PRO A 254 -11.33 -5.38 -7.39
CA PRO A 254 -10.17 -4.62 -7.84
C PRO A 254 -9.77 -4.96 -9.27
N THR A 255 -9.11 -4.01 -9.95
CA THR A 255 -8.48 -4.24 -11.26
C THR A 255 -7.09 -4.85 -11.09
N VAL A 256 -6.36 -4.41 -10.06
CA VAL A 256 -5.01 -4.89 -9.74
C VAL A 256 -4.95 -5.32 -8.28
N ALA A 257 -4.27 -6.42 -8.01
CA ALA A 257 -3.89 -6.84 -6.66
C ALA A 257 -2.36 -6.79 -6.50
N VAL A 258 -1.90 -6.32 -5.34
CA VAL A 258 -0.49 -6.33 -4.95
C VAL A 258 -0.34 -7.15 -3.68
N ILE A 259 0.53 -8.14 -3.68
CA ILE A 259 0.82 -9.00 -2.54
C ILE A 259 2.16 -8.55 -1.94
N ASN A 260 2.12 -8.01 -0.73
CA ASN A 260 3.27 -7.55 0.04
C ASN A 260 3.91 -8.70 0.85
N ASN A 261 4.08 -9.86 0.22
CA ASN A 261 4.64 -11.07 0.82
C ASN A 261 6.17 -11.03 0.93
N GLY A 262 6.70 -11.87 1.80
CA GLY A 262 8.12 -12.24 1.82
C GLY A 262 8.39 -13.56 1.08
N PRO A 263 9.67 -14.00 1.04
CA PRO A 263 10.02 -15.26 0.37
C PRO A 263 9.40 -16.49 1.02
N LYS A 264 9.15 -16.44 2.33
CA LYS A 264 8.59 -17.56 3.13
C LYS A 264 7.37 -17.17 3.96
N LYS A 265 6.87 -15.94 3.85
CA LYS A 265 5.69 -15.44 4.56
C LYS A 265 4.69 -14.83 3.59
N GLY A 266 3.43 -15.15 3.76
CA GLY A 266 2.33 -14.63 2.92
C GLY A 266 2.20 -15.34 1.57
N CYS A 267 1.35 -14.79 0.69
CA CYS A 267 1.00 -15.38 -0.60
C CYS A 267 0.60 -16.86 -0.49
N GLU A 268 -0.39 -17.14 0.38
CA GLU A 268 -0.86 -18.51 0.63
C GLU A 268 -1.88 -18.98 -0.43
N PRO A 269 -2.04 -20.32 -0.61
CA PRO A 269 -2.81 -20.88 -1.71
C PRO A 269 -4.28 -20.47 -1.76
N GLN A 270 -5.00 -20.42 -0.61
CA GLN A 270 -6.41 -20.09 -0.58
C GLN A 270 -6.65 -18.63 -0.98
N MET A 271 -5.84 -17.71 -0.42
CA MET A 271 -5.88 -16.29 -0.78
C MET A 271 -5.55 -16.10 -2.26
N PHE A 272 -4.46 -16.72 -2.73
CA PHE A 272 -4.03 -16.59 -4.13
C PHE A 272 -5.10 -17.12 -5.11
N ALA A 273 -5.74 -18.24 -4.78
CA ALA A 273 -6.86 -18.77 -5.55
C ALA A 273 -8.07 -17.80 -5.57
N ALA A 274 -8.36 -17.13 -4.44
CA ALA A 274 -9.41 -16.13 -4.38
C ALA A 274 -9.12 -14.93 -5.29
N LEU A 275 -7.89 -14.43 -5.32
CA LEU A 275 -7.49 -13.38 -6.26
C LEU A 275 -7.65 -13.86 -7.71
N LYS A 276 -7.14 -15.04 -8.05
CA LYS A 276 -7.21 -15.60 -9.42
C LYS A 276 -8.64 -15.83 -9.90
N SER A 277 -9.56 -16.16 -9.01
CA SER A 277 -10.97 -16.42 -9.36
C SER A 277 -11.80 -15.13 -9.45
N THR A 278 -11.27 -13.98 -9.02
CA THR A 278 -11.99 -12.71 -9.06
C THR A 278 -11.91 -12.10 -10.46
N ALA A 279 -13.04 -12.11 -11.17
CA ALA A 279 -13.11 -11.76 -12.61
C ALA A 279 -12.66 -10.34 -12.96
N SER A 280 -12.71 -9.39 -12.00
CA SER A 280 -12.27 -8.01 -12.21
C SER A 280 -10.76 -7.86 -12.23
N ILE A 281 -10.01 -8.80 -11.64
CA ILE A 281 -8.55 -8.70 -11.51
C ILE A 281 -7.88 -9.01 -12.84
N GLN A 282 -7.19 -8.01 -13.38
CA GLN A 282 -6.43 -8.10 -14.63
C GLN A 282 -4.96 -8.45 -14.41
N ALA A 283 -4.43 -8.18 -13.22
CA ALA A 283 -3.06 -8.50 -12.84
C ALA A 283 -2.90 -8.65 -11.32
N ILE A 284 -2.01 -9.56 -10.96
CA ILE A 284 -1.54 -9.77 -9.59
C ILE A 284 -0.03 -9.53 -9.60
N TYR A 285 0.45 -8.68 -8.71
CA TYR A 285 1.88 -8.39 -8.49
C TYR A 285 2.31 -8.93 -7.14
N GLN A 286 3.57 -9.41 -7.04
CA GLN A 286 4.14 -9.95 -5.80
C GLN A 286 5.46 -9.23 -5.47
N LEU A 287 5.67 -8.88 -4.20
CA LEU A 287 6.98 -8.38 -3.76
C LEU A 287 8.03 -9.48 -3.80
N HIS A 288 7.67 -10.70 -3.43
CA HIS A 288 8.54 -11.87 -3.51
C HIS A 288 7.88 -13.04 -4.24
N ARG A 289 8.71 -13.85 -4.90
CA ARG A 289 8.34 -15.24 -5.18
C ARG A 289 8.10 -15.96 -3.85
N ASN A 290 6.99 -16.66 -3.75
CA ASN A 290 6.76 -17.60 -2.66
C ASN A 290 7.67 -18.82 -2.86
N LEU A 291 8.67 -18.98 -1.98
CA LEU A 291 9.67 -20.05 -2.01
C LEU A 291 9.33 -21.20 -1.05
N ARG A 292 8.13 -21.21 -0.46
CA ARG A 292 7.66 -22.34 0.32
C ARG A 292 7.28 -23.51 -0.59
N PRO A 293 7.09 -24.74 -0.04
CA PRO A 293 6.67 -25.92 -0.81
C PRO A 293 5.37 -25.73 -1.58
N ASP A 294 4.47 -24.81 -1.15
CA ASP A 294 3.21 -24.48 -1.82
C ASP A 294 3.33 -23.40 -2.91
N GLY A 295 4.54 -22.92 -3.19
CA GLY A 295 4.81 -21.89 -4.18
C GLY A 295 4.38 -22.24 -5.60
N ASP A 296 4.32 -23.52 -5.95
CA ASP A 296 3.90 -23.98 -7.28
C ASP A 296 2.45 -23.59 -7.60
N VAL A 297 1.59 -23.45 -6.60
CA VAL A 297 0.17 -23.08 -6.76
C VAL A 297 -0.12 -21.64 -6.30
N ALA A 298 0.80 -20.99 -5.62
CA ALA A 298 0.64 -19.66 -5.03
C ALA A 298 1.73 -18.67 -5.49
N ASN A 299 2.03 -18.67 -6.78
CA ASN A 299 2.83 -17.66 -7.46
C ASN A 299 2.17 -17.26 -8.78
N VAL A 300 2.37 -16.00 -9.18
CA VAL A 300 2.04 -15.59 -10.55
C VAL A 300 2.93 -16.35 -11.54
N SER A 301 2.34 -16.73 -12.67
CA SER A 301 3.05 -17.55 -13.68
C SER A 301 4.15 -16.79 -14.42
N SER A 302 4.03 -15.47 -14.52
CA SER A 302 5.00 -14.65 -15.23
C SER A 302 5.92 -13.92 -14.24
N PRO A 303 7.24 -14.18 -14.28
CA PRO A 303 8.20 -13.61 -13.34
C PRO A 303 8.30 -12.07 -13.44
N GLN A 304 7.90 -11.48 -14.55
CA GLN A 304 7.92 -10.01 -14.69
C GLN A 304 7.02 -9.27 -13.68
N TYR A 305 6.04 -9.95 -13.06
CA TYR A 305 5.16 -9.40 -12.03
C TYR A 305 5.69 -9.61 -10.61
N ILE A 306 6.88 -10.18 -10.44
CA ILE A 306 7.53 -10.45 -9.16
C ILE A 306 8.76 -9.55 -9.02
N ALA A 307 8.81 -8.76 -7.94
CA ALA A 307 9.93 -7.82 -7.75
C ALA A 307 11.22 -8.51 -7.30
N ASN A 308 11.11 -9.58 -6.51
CA ASN A 308 12.26 -10.33 -5.95
C ASN A 308 12.03 -11.82 -6.14
N GLU A 309 12.90 -12.47 -6.93
CA GLU A 309 12.81 -13.90 -7.27
C GLU A 309 13.46 -14.81 -6.23
N ASP A 310 14.53 -14.34 -5.59
CA ASP A 310 15.38 -15.10 -4.70
C ASP A 310 15.23 -14.67 -3.24
N GLU A 311 15.52 -15.58 -2.29
CA GLU A 311 15.49 -15.28 -0.85
C GLU A 311 16.51 -14.19 -0.48
N GLN A 312 17.72 -14.25 -1.05
CA GLN A 312 18.72 -13.20 -0.89
C GLN A 312 18.56 -12.16 -2.01
N CYS A 313 17.78 -11.14 -1.75
CA CYS A 313 17.43 -10.14 -2.75
C CYS A 313 17.97 -8.74 -2.43
N ALA A 314 17.94 -7.87 -3.44
CA ALA A 314 18.36 -6.49 -3.32
C ALA A 314 17.29 -5.59 -2.64
N GLY A 315 16.11 -6.12 -2.31
CA GLY A 315 15.01 -5.34 -1.75
C GLY A 315 14.30 -4.47 -2.79
N ASN A 316 14.01 -5.05 -3.96
CA ASN A 316 13.32 -4.35 -5.03
C ASN A 316 11.87 -4.06 -4.64
N TYR A 317 11.39 -2.91 -5.07
CA TYR A 317 10.04 -2.40 -4.82
C TYR A 317 9.13 -2.55 -6.04
N ILE A 318 7.82 -2.43 -5.81
CA ILE A 318 6.82 -2.21 -6.86
C ILE A 318 6.37 -0.75 -6.77
N LYS A 319 6.23 -0.07 -7.90
CA LYS A 319 5.71 1.30 -7.98
C LYS A 319 4.39 1.33 -8.74
N LEU A 320 3.46 2.13 -8.25
CA LEU A 320 2.27 2.56 -8.99
C LEU A 320 2.29 4.08 -9.11
N SER A 321 1.93 4.59 -10.28
CA SER A 321 1.88 6.02 -10.55
C SER A 321 0.55 6.38 -11.20
N VAL A 322 -0.23 7.27 -10.60
CA VAL A 322 -1.52 7.74 -11.14
C VAL A 322 -1.31 9.06 -11.87
N ASP A 323 -1.80 9.15 -13.10
CA ASP A 323 -1.72 10.37 -13.90
C ASP A 323 -2.52 11.53 -13.27
N PRO A 324 -2.09 12.80 -13.43
CA PRO A 324 -2.74 13.95 -12.82
C PRO A 324 -4.26 14.07 -13.02
N PRO A 325 -4.85 13.69 -14.20
CA PRO A 325 -6.30 13.68 -14.36
C PRO A 325 -6.98 12.48 -13.68
N ALA A 326 -6.20 11.57 -13.04
CA ALA A 326 -6.67 10.34 -12.40
C ALA A 326 -7.59 9.49 -13.31
N LYS A 327 -7.19 9.32 -14.57
CA LYS A 327 -7.91 8.47 -15.55
C LYS A 327 -7.18 7.18 -15.85
N THR A 328 -5.86 7.19 -15.67
CA THR A 328 -4.99 6.02 -15.84
C THR A 328 -4.01 5.92 -14.67
N TYR A 329 -3.53 4.72 -14.42
CA TYR A 329 -2.41 4.45 -13.54
C TYR A 329 -1.50 3.38 -14.12
N THR A 330 -0.22 3.50 -13.86
CA THR A 330 0.81 2.59 -14.37
C THR A 330 1.46 1.86 -13.20
N VAL A 331 1.55 0.52 -13.28
CA VAL A 331 2.31 -0.29 -12.33
C VAL A 331 3.63 -0.69 -12.97
N THR A 332 4.71 -0.44 -12.24
CA THR A 332 6.08 -0.72 -12.67
C THR A 332 6.76 -1.66 -11.68
N VAL A 333 7.47 -2.66 -12.19
CA VAL A 333 8.38 -3.51 -11.43
C VAL A 333 9.79 -3.25 -11.98
N PRO A 334 10.57 -2.33 -11.37
CA PRO A 334 11.83 -1.85 -11.94
C PRO A 334 12.87 -2.96 -12.14
N SER A 335 12.95 -3.93 -11.23
CA SER A 335 13.88 -5.05 -11.31
C SER A 335 13.71 -5.92 -12.55
N THR A 336 12.50 -6.04 -13.07
CA THR A 336 12.16 -6.81 -14.28
C THR A 336 11.96 -5.93 -15.51
N LYS A 337 12.02 -4.59 -15.35
CA LYS A 337 11.68 -3.60 -16.38
C LYS A 337 10.25 -3.75 -16.89
N HIS A 338 9.36 -4.32 -16.07
CA HIS A 338 7.94 -4.44 -16.39
C HIS A 338 7.22 -3.13 -16.13
N GLU A 339 6.36 -2.74 -17.07
CA GLU A 339 5.47 -1.59 -16.95
C GLU A 339 4.15 -1.90 -17.64
N LYS A 340 3.03 -1.59 -16.97
CA LYS A 340 1.70 -1.76 -17.53
C LYS A 340 0.74 -0.70 -17.04
N THR A 341 0.04 -0.06 -17.97
CA THR A 341 -0.98 0.97 -17.70
C THR A 341 -2.37 0.35 -17.66
N TYR A 342 -3.18 0.84 -16.73
CA TYR A 342 -4.57 0.46 -16.49
C TYR A 342 -5.45 1.71 -16.51
N ASN A 343 -6.72 1.54 -16.87
CA ASN A 343 -7.72 2.60 -16.74
C ASN A 343 -8.26 2.64 -15.31
N VAL A 344 -8.44 3.84 -14.79
CA VAL A 344 -9.19 4.07 -13.56
C VAL A 344 -10.67 3.80 -13.84
N ARG A 345 -11.31 3.08 -12.93
CA ARG A 345 -12.74 2.78 -13.04
C ARG A 345 -13.54 4.04 -12.73
N ALA A 346 -14.41 4.45 -13.63
CA ALA A 346 -15.36 5.52 -13.34
C ALA A 346 -16.27 5.10 -12.16
N LEU A 347 -16.30 5.91 -11.11
CA LEU A 347 -17.26 5.72 -10.03
C LEU A 347 -18.66 5.98 -10.60
N GLN A 348 -19.54 5.01 -10.46
CA GLN A 348 -20.96 5.27 -10.73
C GLN A 348 -21.48 6.21 -9.65
N PRO A 349 -22.25 7.28 -10.01
CA PRO A 349 -22.91 8.07 -8.99
C PRO A 349 -23.74 7.13 -8.10
N ALA A 350 -23.69 7.38 -6.78
CA ALA A 350 -24.56 6.67 -5.86
C ALA A 350 -26.01 6.86 -6.34
N PRO A 351 -26.83 5.79 -6.38
CA PRO A 351 -28.22 5.86 -6.83
C PRO A 351 -29.07 6.79 -5.96
#